data_870cb46482c3ba2d13340e85a53832bb
#
_entry.id   870cb46482c3ba2d13340e85a53832bb
#
_cell.length_a   1.000
_cell.length_b   1.000
_cell.length_c   1.000
_cell.angle_alpha   90.00
_cell.angle_beta   90.00
_cell.angle_gamma   90.00
#
_symmetry.space_group_name_H-M   'P 1'
#
loop_
_entity.id
_entity.type
_entity.pdbx_description
1 polymer ?
#
loop_
_entity_poly.entity_id
_entity_poly.type
_entity_poly.pdbx_seq_one_letter_code
_entity_poly.pdbx_strand_id
1 'polypeptide(L)'
;MNIQNLNCLIDLHLHLDGSLPLHTVKELAEQQGITLQMTDGELKKKLSVPAGCRDLNEYLTKFEFPLTLMQTPEALEKCMHDLLTELEGQGVQYCEVRFAPQLHTQKGMSQNEVIEAVKAGLYSVAGVKPESIHAGIILCCMRGSDNGQQNKITVEEAARHLGSGVCAVDLAGAEALYPTEQYADLFAYAKQLRIPVTIHAGEAAGTESIRA
;
A
#
# COMPACT_ATOMS: atom_id res chain seq x y z
N MET A 1 22.41 13.31 8.45
CA MET A 1 22.25 12.59 9.72
C MET A 1 22.68 11.15 9.46
N ASN A 2 23.55 10.56 10.28
CA ASN A 2 23.97 9.19 10.04
C ASN A 2 22.94 8.25 10.68
N ILE A 3 22.15 7.59 9.87
CA ILE A 3 21.03 6.70 10.27
C ILE A 3 21.54 5.53 11.15
N GLN A 4 22.81 5.14 11.01
CA GLN A 4 23.42 4.04 11.77
C GLN A 4 23.47 4.24 13.30
N ASN A 5 23.11 5.42 13.81
CA ASN A 5 23.09 5.73 15.24
C ASN A 5 21.67 5.83 15.84
N LEU A 6 20.62 5.48 15.07
CA LEU A 6 19.25 5.44 15.59
C LEU A 6 18.99 4.08 16.24
N ASN A 7 18.52 4.10 17.48
CA ASN A 7 18.20 2.88 18.23
C ASN A 7 16.90 2.21 17.79
N CYS A 8 16.07 2.89 16.98
CA CYS A 8 14.80 2.39 16.46
C CYS A 8 14.44 3.14 15.18
N LEU A 9 14.16 2.39 14.10
CA LEU A 9 13.61 2.91 12.84
C LEU A 9 12.16 2.52 12.74
N ILE A 10 11.29 3.49 12.50
CA ILE A 10 9.85 3.31 12.35
C ILE A 10 9.41 3.99 11.04
N ASP A 11 8.62 3.28 10.21
CA ASP A 11 7.99 3.82 9.01
C ASP A 11 6.46 3.66 9.10
N LEU A 12 5.74 4.77 9.19
CA LEU A 12 4.28 4.79 9.30
C LEU A 12 3.58 5.12 7.97
N HIS A 13 4.34 5.33 6.87
CA HIS A 13 3.77 5.72 5.59
C HIS A 13 4.48 5.04 4.41
N LEU A 14 4.13 3.79 4.14
CA LEU A 14 4.76 2.95 3.14
C LEU A 14 3.69 2.26 2.28
N HIS A 15 3.71 2.48 0.97
CA HIS A 15 2.79 1.83 0.04
C HIS A 15 3.37 0.52 -0.48
N LEU A 16 2.62 -0.59 -0.36
CA LEU A 16 3.06 -1.91 -0.82
C LEU A 16 3.41 -1.90 -2.32
N ASP A 17 2.51 -1.38 -3.14
CA ASP A 17 2.63 -1.29 -4.59
C ASP A 17 3.63 -0.22 -5.07
N GLY A 18 4.00 0.72 -4.20
CA GLY A 18 5.01 1.75 -4.43
C GLY A 18 6.42 1.42 -3.93
N SER A 19 6.60 0.32 -3.21
CA SER A 19 7.84 0.02 -2.47
C SER A 19 8.42 -1.36 -2.77
N LEU A 20 8.05 -1.96 -3.92
CA LEU A 20 8.53 -3.29 -4.29
C LEU A 20 10.05 -3.30 -4.54
N PRO A 21 10.80 -4.23 -3.93
CA PRO A 21 12.18 -4.48 -4.28
C PRO A 21 12.33 -4.83 -5.77
N LEU A 22 13.42 -4.40 -6.41
CA LEU A 22 13.63 -4.67 -7.85
C LEU A 22 13.67 -6.16 -8.18
N HIS A 23 14.24 -6.99 -7.30
CA HIS A 23 14.27 -8.43 -7.50
C HIS A 23 12.87 -9.03 -7.50
N THR A 24 11.99 -8.59 -6.59
CA THR A 24 10.59 -9.02 -6.52
C THR A 24 9.85 -8.73 -7.82
N VAL A 25 10.00 -7.50 -8.36
CA VAL A 25 9.38 -7.11 -9.63
C VAL A 25 9.86 -8.00 -10.78
N LYS A 26 11.16 -8.31 -10.84
CA LYS A 26 11.77 -9.17 -11.88
C LYS A 26 11.25 -10.61 -11.79
N GLU A 27 11.23 -11.18 -10.59
CA GLU A 27 10.76 -12.55 -10.36
C GLU A 27 9.27 -12.69 -10.67
N LEU A 28 8.42 -11.72 -10.26
CA LEU A 28 7.00 -11.72 -10.58
C LEU A 28 6.74 -11.59 -12.09
N ALA A 29 7.52 -10.76 -12.78
CA ALA A 29 7.43 -10.63 -14.24
C ALA A 29 7.78 -11.95 -14.92
N GLU A 30 8.88 -12.60 -14.51
CA GLU A 30 9.30 -13.91 -15.04
C GLU A 30 8.24 -15.00 -14.79
N GLN A 31 7.72 -15.10 -13.57
CA GLN A 31 6.69 -16.07 -13.19
C GLN A 31 5.40 -15.89 -14.03
N GLN A 32 5.09 -14.65 -14.43
CA GLN A 32 3.95 -14.34 -15.27
C GLN A 32 4.24 -14.36 -16.78
N GLY A 33 5.44 -14.77 -17.20
CA GLY A 33 5.84 -14.82 -18.60
C GLY A 33 6.05 -13.44 -19.24
N ILE A 34 6.23 -12.41 -18.43
CA ILE A 34 6.46 -11.02 -18.89
C ILE A 34 7.96 -10.81 -19.08
N THR A 35 8.40 -10.65 -20.33
CA THR A 35 9.81 -10.37 -20.63
C THR A 35 10.09 -8.89 -20.40
N LEU A 36 10.90 -8.58 -19.38
CA LEU A 36 11.40 -7.23 -19.13
C LEU A 36 12.57 -6.90 -20.07
N GLN A 37 12.28 -6.23 -21.19
CA GLN A 37 13.31 -5.77 -22.15
C GLN A 37 13.95 -4.47 -21.67
N MET A 38 14.47 -4.42 -20.45
CA MET A 38 15.07 -3.25 -19.83
C MET A 38 16.15 -3.61 -18.83
N THR A 39 17.11 -2.73 -18.65
CA THR A 39 18.14 -2.83 -17.60
C THR A 39 17.55 -2.53 -16.22
N ASP A 40 18.27 -2.91 -15.15
CA ASP A 40 17.87 -2.58 -13.77
C ASP A 40 17.74 -1.06 -13.55
N GLY A 41 18.58 -0.26 -14.20
CA GLY A 41 18.51 1.20 -14.15
C GLY A 41 17.25 1.77 -14.82
N GLU A 42 16.81 1.17 -15.93
CA GLU A 42 15.56 1.56 -16.61
C GLU A 42 14.33 1.09 -15.82
N LEU A 43 14.38 -0.11 -15.25
CA LEU A 43 13.32 -0.60 -14.38
C LEU A 43 13.17 0.29 -13.14
N LYS A 44 14.28 0.65 -12.49
CA LYS A 44 14.26 1.58 -11.35
C LYS A 44 13.63 2.93 -11.73
N LYS A 45 13.97 3.49 -12.89
CA LYS A 45 13.35 4.74 -13.39
C LYS A 45 11.86 4.59 -13.67
N LYS A 46 11.42 3.42 -14.14
CA LYS A 46 10.00 3.12 -14.38
C LYS A 46 9.20 3.09 -13.08
N LEU A 47 9.80 2.58 -12.01
CA LEU A 47 9.17 2.42 -10.68
C LEU A 47 9.36 3.66 -9.77
N SER A 48 10.21 4.60 -10.14
CA SER A 48 10.52 5.76 -9.31
C SER A 48 9.99 7.04 -9.92
N VAL A 49 9.66 7.99 -9.05
CA VAL A 49 9.28 9.35 -9.45
C VAL A 49 10.51 10.11 -9.96
N PRO A 50 10.45 10.75 -11.12
CA PRO A 50 11.56 11.59 -11.60
C PRO A 50 11.68 12.85 -10.74
N ALA A 51 12.91 13.37 -10.61
CA ALA A 51 13.17 14.63 -9.88
C ALA A 51 12.36 15.83 -10.39
N GLY A 52 11.89 15.78 -11.63
CA GLY A 52 11.05 16.81 -12.25
C GLY A 52 9.55 16.47 -12.27
N CYS A 53 9.07 15.58 -11.40
CA CYS A 53 7.64 15.26 -11.29
C CYS A 53 6.83 16.53 -11.05
N ARG A 54 5.78 16.74 -11.85
CA ARG A 54 5.04 18.01 -11.90
C ARG A 54 3.86 18.05 -10.94
N ASP A 55 3.22 16.91 -10.74
CA ASP A 55 2.00 16.81 -9.96
C ASP A 55 1.75 15.37 -9.47
N LEU A 56 0.77 15.21 -8.58
CA LEU A 56 0.37 13.92 -8.03
C LEU A 56 -0.12 12.93 -9.10
N ASN A 57 -0.75 13.40 -10.19
CA ASN A 57 -1.25 12.48 -11.21
C ASN A 57 -0.08 11.82 -11.96
N GLU A 58 0.99 12.58 -12.27
CA GLU A 58 2.22 12.02 -12.84
C GLU A 58 2.87 11.00 -11.88
N TYR A 59 2.89 11.30 -10.57
CA TYR A 59 3.36 10.37 -9.55
C TYR A 59 2.56 9.06 -9.57
N LEU A 60 1.23 9.13 -9.58
CA LEU A 60 0.35 7.96 -9.54
C LEU A 60 0.54 7.00 -10.73
N THR A 61 1.04 7.47 -11.87
CA THR A 61 1.35 6.57 -13.01
C THR A 61 2.43 5.53 -12.68
N LYS A 62 3.24 5.74 -11.63
CA LYS A 62 4.29 4.80 -11.23
C LYS A 62 3.75 3.52 -10.61
N PHE A 63 2.53 3.53 -10.13
CA PHE A 63 1.85 2.37 -9.57
C PHE A 63 1.26 1.45 -10.65
N GLU A 64 1.02 1.92 -11.88
CA GLU A 64 0.36 1.14 -12.93
C GLU A 64 1.07 -0.18 -13.22
N PHE A 65 2.39 -0.17 -13.38
CA PHE A 65 3.13 -1.38 -13.72
C PHE A 65 3.21 -2.37 -12.53
N PRO A 66 3.58 -1.99 -11.31
CA PRO A 66 3.49 -2.86 -10.14
C PRO A 66 2.12 -3.52 -9.99
N LEU A 67 1.03 -2.75 -10.10
CA LEU A 67 -0.33 -3.28 -9.99
C LEU A 67 -0.62 -4.41 -10.99
N THR A 68 -0.06 -4.37 -12.21
CA THR A 68 -0.26 -5.46 -13.19
C THR A 68 0.33 -6.79 -12.71
N LEU A 69 1.38 -6.76 -11.89
CA LEU A 69 2.05 -7.94 -11.35
C LEU A 69 1.38 -8.49 -10.09
N MET A 70 0.62 -7.66 -9.38
CA MET A 70 0.07 -7.94 -8.05
C MET A 70 -1.39 -8.41 -8.12
N GLN A 71 -1.73 -9.34 -9.03
CA GLN A 71 -3.10 -9.78 -9.30
C GLN A 71 -3.35 -11.26 -8.95
N THR A 72 -2.46 -11.90 -8.17
CA THR A 72 -2.64 -13.27 -7.67
C THR A 72 -2.27 -13.36 -6.19
N PRO A 73 -2.80 -14.34 -5.43
CA PRO A 73 -2.46 -14.51 -4.02
C PRO A 73 -0.96 -14.67 -3.81
N GLU A 74 -0.29 -15.48 -4.61
CA GLU A 74 1.15 -15.76 -4.49
C GLU A 74 2.00 -14.50 -4.74
N ALA A 75 1.59 -13.66 -5.70
CA ALA A 75 2.26 -12.40 -5.97
C ALA A 75 2.13 -11.42 -4.81
N LEU A 76 0.95 -11.30 -4.22
CA LEU A 76 0.67 -10.42 -3.09
C LEU A 76 1.41 -10.87 -1.82
N GLU A 77 1.37 -12.17 -1.51
CA GLU A 77 2.14 -12.76 -0.41
C GLU A 77 3.63 -12.47 -0.58
N LYS A 78 4.19 -12.74 -1.77
CA LYS A 78 5.59 -12.48 -2.07
C LYS A 78 5.95 -10.99 -1.95
N CYS A 79 5.12 -10.07 -2.46
CA CYS A 79 5.36 -8.63 -2.38
C CYS A 79 5.51 -8.18 -0.92
N MET A 80 4.61 -8.60 -0.04
CA MET A 80 4.68 -8.24 1.38
C MET A 80 5.85 -8.90 2.08
N HIS A 81 6.10 -10.20 1.82
CA HIS A 81 7.24 -10.92 2.38
C HIS A 81 8.57 -10.25 2.05
N ASP A 82 8.82 -9.99 0.77
CA ASP A 82 10.09 -9.43 0.29
C ASP A 82 10.29 -8.00 0.80
N LEU A 83 9.23 -7.19 0.80
CA LEU A 83 9.28 -5.83 1.34
C LEU A 83 9.66 -5.82 2.81
N LEU A 84 9.01 -6.63 3.65
CA LEU A 84 9.31 -6.68 5.08
C LEU A 84 10.69 -7.24 5.35
N THR A 85 11.14 -8.23 4.58
CA THR A 85 12.50 -8.79 4.67
C THR A 85 13.56 -7.72 4.36
N GLU A 86 13.33 -6.89 3.34
CA GLU A 86 14.25 -5.79 3.01
C GLU A 86 14.26 -4.73 4.11
N LEU A 87 13.10 -4.33 4.64
CA LEU A 87 12.98 -3.36 5.73
C LEU A 87 13.64 -3.86 7.02
N GLU A 88 13.47 -5.13 7.37
CA GLU A 88 14.14 -5.76 8.51
C GLU A 88 15.67 -5.70 8.32
N GLY A 89 16.16 -6.02 7.12
CA GLY A 89 17.58 -5.91 6.76
C GLY A 89 18.12 -4.48 6.84
N GLN A 90 17.28 -3.47 6.67
CA GLN A 90 17.61 -2.04 6.84
C GLN A 90 17.53 -1.57 8.31
N GLY A 91 17.08 -2.42 9.24
CA GLY A 91 16.97 -2.11 10.66
C GLY A 91 15.65 -1.45 11.05
N VAL A 92 14.61 -1.50 10.21
CA VAL A 92 13.27 -1.05 10.56
C VAL A 92 12.67 -2.03 11.57
N GLN A 93 12.18 -1.53 12.69
CA GLN A 93 11.62 -2.33 13.77
C GLN A 93 10.08 -2.35 13.76
N TYR A 94 9.46 -1.31 13.22
CA TYR A 94 8.01 -1.23 13.03
C TYR A 94 7.67 -0.50 11.73
N CYS A 95 6.68 -1.01 11.00
CA CYS A 95 6.12 -0.28 9.86
C CYS A 95 4.62 -0.47 9.71
N GLU A 96 3.98 0.50 9.03
CA GLU A 96 2.58 0.42 8.59
C GLU A 96 2.53 0.44 7.07
N VAL A 97 2.26 -0.72 6.48
CA VAL A 97 2.21 -0.90 5.02
C VAL A 97 0.77 -0.71 4.55
N ARG A 98 0.58 0.24 3.62
CA ARG A 98 -0.74 0.54 3.06
C ARG A 98 -0.87 0.11 1.61
N PHE A 99 -2.07 -0.31 1.23
CA PHE A 99 -2.42 -0.63 -0.16
C PHE A 99 -3.95 -0.63 -0.33
N ALA A 100 -4.43 -0.54 -1.58
CA ALA A 100 -5.85 -0.56 -1.91
C ALA A 100 -6.30 -1.95 -2.39
N PRO A 101 -6.99 -2.78 -1.58
CA PRO A 101 -7.34 -4.15 -1.96
C PRO A 101 -8.14 -4.23 -3.26
N GLN A 102 -9.01 -3.24 -3.50
CA GLN A 102 -9.85 -3.15 -4.70
C GLN A 102 -9.06 -3.07 -6.02
N LEU A 103 -7.79 -2.67 -5.99
CA LEU A 103 -6.93 -2.57 -7.19
C LEU A 103 -6.31 -3.92 -7.60
N HIS A 104 -6.45 -4.95 -6.77
CA HIS A 104 -5.85 -6.28 -6.96
C HIS A 104 -6.88 -7.37 -7.30
N THR A 105 -8.09 -6.98 -7.68
CA THR A 105 -9.21 -7.89 -7.95
C THR A 105 -9.42 -8.23 -9.43
N GLN A 106 -8.54 -7.78 -10.32
CA GLN A 106 -8.71 -7.87 -11.78
C GLN A 106 -8.74 -9.31 -12.30
N LYS A 107 -8.12 -10.26 -11.58
CA LYS A 107 -8.15 -11.71 -11.92
C LYS A 107 -9.20 -12.49 -11.13
N GLY A 108 -10.18 -11.80 -10.54
CA GLY A 108 -11.36 -12.42 -9.92
C GLY A 108 -11.26 -12.64 -8.42
N MET A 109 -10.16 -12.24 -7.74
CA MET A 109 -10.09 -12.25 -6.28
C MET A 109 -11.09 -11.25 -5.69
N SER A 110 -11.71 -11.62 -4.58
CA SER A 110 -12.38 -10.67 -3.69
C SER A 110 -11.37 -9.83 -2.90
N GLN A 111 -11.80 -8.70 -2.35
CA GLN A 111 -10.93 -7.91 -1.47
C GLN A 111 -10.50 -8.70 -0.23
N ASN A 112 -11.34 -9.61 0.30
CA ASN A 112 -10.98 -10.49 1.39
C ASN A 112 -9.80 -11.41 1.03
N GLU A 113 -9.85 -12.07 -0.13
CA GLU A 113 -8.76 -12.96 -0.59
C GLU A 113 -7.46 -12.18 -0.81
N VAL A 114 -7.55 -10.96 -1.35
CA VAL A 114 -6.39 -10.05 -1.49
C VAL A 114 -5.77 -9.73 -0.12
N ILE A 115 -6.59 -9.38 0.87
CA ILE A 115 -6.13 -9.06 2.23
C ILE A 115 -5.49 -10.28 2.90
N GLU A 116 -6.10 -11.46 2.77
CA GLU A 116 -5.55 -12.70 3.33
C GLU A 116 -4.19 -13.05 2.71
N ALA A 117 -4.02 -12.85 1.40
CA ALA A 117 -2.73 -13.07 0.73
C ALA A 117 -1.64 -12.11 1.25
N VAL A 118 -1.95 -10.83 1.39
CA VAL A 118 -1.01 -9.84 1.96
C VAL A 118 -0.69 -10.15 3.42
N LYS A 119 -1.67 -10.60 4.21
CA LYS A 119 -1.46 -11.06 5.61
C LYS A 119 -0.57 -12.30 5.68
N ALA A 120 -0.69 -13.24 4.74
CA ALA A 120 0.21 -14.39 4.69
C ALA A 120 1.67 -13.96 4.55
N GLY A 121 1.96 -13.02 3.65
CA GLY A 121 3.28 -12.41 3.50
C GLY A 121 3.73 -11.66 4.76
N LEU A 122 2.84 -10.91 5.41
CA LEU A 122 3.14 -10.23 6.66
C LEU A 122 3.54 -11.22 7.76
N TYR A 123 2.75 -12.25 8.00
CA TYR A 123 3.00 -13.22 9.05
C TYR A 123 4.16 -14.17 8.77
N SER A 124 4.65 -14.25 7.53
CA SER A 124 5.84 -15.02 7.19
C SER A 124 7.14 -14.34 7.65
N VAL A 125 7.11 -13.04 7.98
CA VAL A 125 8.27 -12.24 8.43
C VAL A 125 8.00 -11.60 9.79
N ALA A 126 6.92 -10.82 9.91
CA ALA A 126 6.66 -10.01 11.10
C ALA A 126 6.38 -10.86 12.34
N GLY A 127 7.14 -10.62 13.41
CA GLY A 127 6.95 -11.28 14.70
C GLY A 127 7.32 -12.76 14.73
N VAL A 128 8.00 -13.29 13.70
CA VAL A 128 8.44 -14.70 13.65
C VAL A 128 9.48 -15.01 14.74
N LYS A 129 10.34 -14.02 15.05
CA LYS A 129 11.32 -14.07 16.13
C LYS A 129 11.18 -12.82 17.00
N PRO A 130 11.69 -12.82 18.25
CA PRO A 130 11.61 -11.63 19.11
C PRO A 130 12.23 -10.36 18.52
N GLU A 131 13.25 -10.52 17.69
CA GLU A 131 13.95 -9.43 17.00
C GLU A 131 13.38 -9.08 15.62
N SER A 132 12.38 -9.83 15.12
CA SER A 132 11.78 -9.56 13.81
C SER A 132 11.04 -8.23 13.79
N ILE A 133 10.96 -7.63 12.60
CA ILE A 133 10.14 -6.46 12.36
C ILE A 133 8.68 -6.70 12.81
N HIS A 134 8.07 -5.68 13.38
CA HIS A 134 6.62 -5.65 13.59
C HIS A 134 5.97 -4.81 12.51
N ALA A 135 4.81 -5.24 12.00
CA ALA A 135 4.13 -4.52 10.94
C ALA A 135 2.61 -4.55 11.10
N GLY A 136 1.96 -3.47 10.64
CA GLY A 136 0.52 -3.36 10.48
C GLY A 136 0.15 -3.11 9.03
N ILE A 137 -1.07 -3.48 8.65
CA ILE A 137 -1.64 -3.21 7.32
C ILE A 137 -2.68 -2.12 7.43
N ILE A 138 -2.61 -1.12 6.56
CA ILE A 138 -3.63 -0.09 6.38
C ILE A 138 -4.32 -0.32 5.03
N LEU A 139 -5.66 -0.41 5.03
CA LEU A 139 -6.43 -0.62 3.81
C LEU A 139 -6.87 0.72 3.22
N CYS A 140 -6.41 1.03 2.00
CA CYS A 140 -6.75 2.27 1.32
C CYS A 140 -8.10 2.18 0.62
N CYS A 141 -9.02 3.08 0.98
CA CYS A 141 -10.11 3.49 0.11
C CYS A 141 -9.55 4.39 -0.99
N MET A 142 -10.15 4.33 -2.19
CA MET A 142 -9.63 5.06 -3.33
C MET A 142 -10.52 6.25 -3.70
N ARG A 143 -9.88 7.37 -3.99
CA ARG A 143 -10.55 8.53 -4.60
C ARG A 143 -10.93 8.20 -6.05
N GLY A 144 -12.14 8.55 -6.46
CA GLY A 144 -12.66 8.29 -7.80
C GLY A 144 -14.18 8.47 -7.88
N SER A 145 -14.73 8.60 -9.10
CA SER A 145 -16.17 8.80 -9.32
C SER A 145 -17.02 7.57 -8.99
N ASP A 146 -16.48 6.36 -9.18
CA ASP A 146 -17.27 5.11 -9.16
C ASP A 146 -16.80 4.14 -8.07
N ASN A 147 -15.98 4.60 -7.13
CA ASN A 147 -15.35 3.76 -6.10
C ASN A 147 -16.22 3.54 -4.84
N GLY A 148 -17.40 4.15 -4.73
CA GLY A 148 -18.18 4.15 -3.50
C GLY A 148 -18.51 2.76 -2.96
N GLN A 149 -18.95 1.83 -3.82
CA GLN A 149 -19.25 0.46 -3.40
C GLN A 149 -17.97 -0.30 -3.01
N GLN A 150 -16.89 -0.16 -3.76
CA GLN A 150 -15.62 -0.82 -3.47
C GLN A 150 -14.99 -0.29 -2.19
N ASN A 151 -15.04 1.01 -1.97
CA ASN A 151 -14.57 1.64 -0.73
C ASN A 151 -15.36 1.15 0.49
N LYS A 152 -16.69 0.98 0.34
CA LYS A 152 -17.52 0.42 1.42
C LYS A 152 -17.08 -0.98 1.78
N ILE A 153 -16.84 -1.84 0.77
CA ILE A 153 -16.30 -3.20 0.98
C ILE A 153 -14.94 -3.12 1.68
N THR A 154 -14.04 -2.22 1.26
CA THR A 154 -12.74 -2.03 1.92
C THR A 154 -12.90 -1.73 3.42
N VAL A 155 -13.83 -0.85 3.80
CA VAL A 155 -14.11 -0.52 5.22
C VAL A 155 -14.68 -1.73 5.96
N GLU A 156 -15.60 -2.49 5.35
CA GLU A 156 -16.20 -3.70 5.95
C GLU A 156 -15.14 -4.79 6.16
N GLU A 157 -14.24 -4.99 5.20
CA GLU A 157 -13.12 -5.92 5.33
C GLU A 157 -12.11 -5.43 6.39
N ALA A 158 -11.85 -4.12 6.45
CA ALA A 158 -10.99 -3.59 7.51
C ALA A 158 -11.56 -3.88 8.90
N ALA A 159 -12.89 -3.76 9.09
CA ALA A 159 -13.53 -4.12 10.36
C ALA A 159 -13.38 -5.61 10.69
N ARG A 160 -13.49 -6.48 9.66
CA ARG A 160 -13.36 -7.94 9.83
C ARG A 160 -11.96 -8.36 10.24
N HIS A 161 -10.94 -7.69 9.72
CA HIS A 161 -9.53 -8.01 9.93
C HIS A 161 -8.83 -7.15 10.99
N LEU A 162 -9.57 -6.22 11.63
CA LEU A 162 -9.01 -5.30 12.62
C LEU A 162 -8.38 -6.06 13.80
N GLY A 163 -7.13 -5.76 14.10
CA GLY A 163 -6.35 -6.47 15.13
C GLY A 163 -5.84 -7.86 14.70
N SER A 164 -6.12 -8.29 13.46
CA SER A 164 -5.59 -9.50 12.84
C SER A 164 -4.76 -9.15 11.60
N GLY A 165 -3.70 -8.35 11.80
CA GLY A 165 -2.83 -7.81 10.77
C GLY A 165 -3.27 -6.43 10.26
N VAL A 166 -4.56 -6.14 10.14
CA VAL A 166 -5.06 -4.82 9.75
C VAL A 166 -5.18 -3.91 10.97
N CYS A 167 -4.71 -2.67 10.87
CA CYS A 167 -4.70 -1.68 11.95
C CYS A 167 -5.51 -0.43 11.66
N ALA A 168 -5.76 -0.06 10.39
CA ALA A 168 -6.47 1.16 10.02
C ALA A 168 -7.04 1.09 8.59
N VAL A 169 -7.82 2.11 8.24
CA VAL A 169 -8.16 2.47 6.86
C VAL A 169 -7.56 3.82 6.50
N ASP A 170 -7.38 4.05 5.19
CA ASP A 170 -6.85 5.29 4.62
C ASP A 170 -7.71 5.75 3.43
N LEU A 171 -7.50 6.98 2.97
CA LEU A 171 -8.02 7.49 1.70
C LEU A 171 -6.85 7.92 0.83
N ALA A 172 -6.67 7.30 -0.34
CA ALA A 172 -5.57 7.56 -1.25
C ALA A 172 -6.07 7.88 -2.68
N GLY A 173 -5.18 8.36 -3.54
CA GLY A 173 -5.46 8.66 -4.96
C GLY A 173 -5.51 10.15 -5.26
N ALA A 174 -6.13 10.53 -6.38
CA ALA A 174 -6.07 11.87 -6.98
C ALA A 174 -6.83 12.93 -6.17
N GLU A 175 -6.19 13.47 -5.13
CA GLU A 175 -6.79 14.40 -4.17
C GLU A 175 -7.35 15.66 -4.83
N ALA A 176 -6.62 16.24 -5.78
CA ALA A 176 -7.05 17.48 -6.45
C ALA A 176 -8.34 17.30 -7.30
N LEU A 177 -8.61 16.07 -7.76
CA LEU A 177 -9.80 15.76 -8.56
C LEU A 177 -10.99 15.33 -7.71
N TYR A 178 -10.73 14.72 -6.55
CA TYR A 178 -11.76 14.15 -5.66
C TYR A 178 -11.51 14.61 -4.22
N PRO A 179 -12.08 15.76 -3.83
CA PRO A 179 -11.88 16.36 -2.51
C PRO A 179 -12.27 15.45 -1.34
N THR A 180 -11.60 15.63 -0.22
CA THR A 180 -11.76 14.79 0.99
C THR A 180 -13.19 14.77 1.51
N GLU A 181 -13.91 15.90 1.43
CA GLU A 181 -15.30 16.07 1.90
C GLU A 181 -16.28 15.08 1.25
N GLN A 182 -16.01 14.64 0.01
CA GLN A 182 -16.86 13.67 -0.68
C GLN A 182 -16.88 12.29 0.01
N TYR A 183 -15.95 12.03 0.90
CA TYR A 183 -15.79 10.74 1.59
C TYR A 183 -16.21 10.81 3.07
N ALA A 184 -16.83 11.91 3.51
CA ALA A 184 -17.23 12.11 4.90
C ALA A 184 -18.13 10.98 5.43
N ASP A 185 -19.14 10.55 4.65
CA ASP A 185 -20.05 9.47 5.06
C ASP A 185 -19.33 8.13 5.17
N LEU A 186 -18.36 7.84 4.29
CA LEU A 186 -17.55 6.63 4.34
C LEU A 186 -16.73 6.56 5.65
N PHE A 187 -16.09 7.66 6.04
CA PHE A 187 -15.30 7.70 7.26
C PHE A 187 -16.15 7.83 8.53
N ALA A 188 -17.35 8.43 8.44
CA ALA A 188 -18.35 8.31 9.51
C ALA A 188 -18.74 6.85 9.74
N TYR A 189 -18.89 6.06 8.68
CA TYR A 189 -19.16 4.62 8.77
C TYR A 189 -17.97 3.86 9.37
N ALA A 190 -16.74 4.12 8.93
CA ALA A 190 -15.54 3.53 9.53
C ALA A 190 -15.44 3.82 11.04
N LYS A 191 -15.75 5.05 11.45
CA LYS A 191 -15.81 5.46 12.86
C LYS A 191 -16.87 4.70 13.66
N GLN A 192 -18.06 4.46 13.09
CA GLN A 192 -19.11 3.63 13.73
C GLN A 192 -18.61 2.20 13.98
N LEU A 193 -17.80 1.66 13.06
CA LEU A 193 -17.15 0.35 13.19
C LEU A 193 -15.89 0.38 14.07
N ARG A 194 -15.52 1.55 14.65
CA ARG A 194 -14.36 1.78 15.50
C ARG A 194 -13.03 1.46 14.83
N ILE A 195 -12.95 1.64 13.53
CA ILE A 195 -11.70 1.45 12.77
C ILE A 195 -10.87 2.74 12.89
N PRO A 196 -9.58 2.67 13.24
CA PRO A 196 -8.66 3.80 13.11
C PRO A 196 -8.59 4.30 11.67
N VAL A 197 -8.46 5.61 11.50
CA VAL A 197 -8.48 6.27 10.19
C VAL A 197 -7.23 7.13 10.02
N THR A 198 -6.61 7.05 8.86
CA THR A 198 -5.66 8.01 8.33
C THR A 198 -6.13 8.48 6.96
N ILE A 199 -5.68 9.64 6.48
CA ILE A 199 -6.14 10.18 5.20
C ILE A 199 -4.97 10.90 4.53
N HIS A 200 -4.69 10.59 3.26
CA HIS A 200 -3.86 11.43 2.42
C HIS A 200 -4.60 12.76 2.19
N ALA A 201 -4.09 13.84 2.76
CA ALA A 201 -4.68 15.17 2.65
C ALA A 201 -3.60 16.25 2.66
N GLY A 202 -3.78 17.28 1.85
CA GLY A 202 -2.84 18.38 1.72
C GLY A 202 -1.68 18.13 0.77
N GLU A 203 -1.61 16.97 0.13
CA GLU A 203 -0.55 16.61 -0.82
C GLU A 203 -0.70 17.38 -2.16
N ALA A 204 -1.92 17.47 -2.70
CA ALA A 204 -2.21 18.14 -3.95
C ALA A 204 -3.23 19.29 -3.81
N ALA A 205 -4.07 19.31 -2.77
CA ALA A 205 -5.14 20.31 -2.56
C ALA A 205 -4.86 21.30 -1.41
N GLY A 206 -3.64 21.22 -0.81
CA GLY A 206 -3.19 22.18 0.20
C GLY A 206 -3.89 22.04 1.55
N THR A 207 -3.72 23.06 2.41
CA THR A 207 -4.13 23.01 3.82
C THR A 207 -5.63 22.92 4.04
N GLU A 208 -6.46 23.36 3.11
CA GLU A 208 -7.93 23.28 3.22
C GLU A 208 -8.40 21.81 3.22
N SER A 209 -7.75 20.95 2.43
CA SER A 209 -8.04 19.51 2.42
C SER A 209 -7.72 18.82 3.76
N ILE A 210 -6.76 19.37 4.53
CA ILE A 210 -6.42 18.84 5.87
C ILE A 210 -7.49 19.23 6.89
N ARG A 211 -8.21 20.35 6.67
CA ARG A 211 -9.25 20.85 7.58
C ARG A 211 -10.60 20.19 7.34
N ALA A 212 -10.78 19.62 6.16
CA ALA A 212 -12.02 18.95 5.76
C ALA A 212 -12.23 17.64 6.52
#